data_c4add17250bca3cbd09ece7701587eca
#
_entry.id   c4add17250bca3cbd09ece7701587eca
#
_cell.length_a   1.000
_cell.length_b   1.000
_cell.length_c   1.000
_cell.angle_alpha   90.00
_cell.angle_beta   90.00
_cell.angle_gamma   90.00
#
_symmetry.space_group_name_H-M   'P 1'
#
loop_
_entity.id
_entity.type
_entity.pdbx_description
1 polymer ?
#
loop_
_entity_poly.entity_id
_entity_poly.type
_entity_poly.pdbx_seq_one_letter_code
_entity_poly.pdbx_strand_id
1 'polypeptide(L)'
;VSYPSLIAETVSFQGYNGDKGDAYYARPTGNAKVGGVVVIMHMPGWDEWIIETTRKLAHHGYAAISPHLYFREGTGSPDDLGARVRAAGGVPDDTVVGDVEGCMKYLRAQPNSNGKVGVIGFCSGGRHTYLAGCRLKGIDALVDCWGGNVVVDDPKALNAKRPVAPIDLTDKMTAPLLGLFGNDDENPNADQVNRTEAALKKLGKTYEFHRYDGAGHAFFNYGRAPAYRGDQAADGWKKVFAFFKKHLG
;
A
#
# COMPACT_ATOMS: atom_id res chain seq x y z
N VAL A 1 -3.49 -11.85 28.14
CA VAL A 1 -3.65 -10.84 27.07
C VAL A 1 -4.83 -11.30 26.20
N SER A 2 -5.95 -10.59 26.21
CA SER A 2 -7.05 -10.84 25.28
C SER A 2 -6.74 -10.12 23.98
N TYR A 3 -6.70 -10.84 22.88
CA TYR A 3 -6.67 -10.20 21.56
C TYR A 3 -8.09 -9.70 21.22
N PRO A 4 -8.23 -8.49 20.69
CA PRO A 4 -9.54 -8.02 20.26
C PRO A 4 -10.07 -8.93 19.15
N SER A 5 -11.35 -9.30 19.25
CA SER A 5 -12.02 -10.01 18.16
C SER A 5 -12.12 -9.08 16.95
N LEU A 6 -12.11 -9.66 15.76
CA LEU A 6 -12.30 -8.92 14.52
C LEU A 6 -13.43 -9.52 13.69
N ILE A 7 -13.97 -8.70 12.80
CA ILE A 7 -14.86 -9.12 11.71
C ILE A 7 -14.07 -8.97 10.43
N ALA A 8 -14.13 -9.98 9.57
CA ALA A 8 -13.47 -9.96 8.27
C ALA A 8 -14.39 -10.57 7.22
N GLU A 9 -14.56 -9.89 6.11
CA GLU A 9 -15.51 -10.25 5.06
C GLU A 9 -15.08 -9.68 3.70
N THR A 10 -15.56 -10.28 2.63
CA THR A 10 -15.50 -9.68 1.29
C THR A 10 -16.65 -8.71 1.12
N VAL A 11 -16.33 -7.49 0.72
CA VAL A 11 -17.31 -6.42 0.48
C VAL A 11 -17.19 -5.88 -0.93
N SER A 12 -18.24 -5.26 -1.43
CA SER A 12 -18.17 -4.51 -2.69
C SER A 12 -17.84 -3.04 -2.46
N PHE A 13 -17.02 -2.47 -3.34
CA PHE A 13 -16.75 -1.03 -3.37
C PHE A 13 -16.94 -0.46 -4.77
N GLN A 14 -17.07 0.85 -4.86
CA GLN A 14 -17.08 1.56 -6.15
C GLN A 14 -15.68 2.10 -6.42
N GLY A 15 -15.03 1.57 -7.44
CA GLY A 15 -13.68 1.98 -7.87
C GLY A 15 -13.69 3.01 -8.99
N TYR A 16 -12.62 2.98 -9.78
CA TYR A 16 -12.44 3.85 -10.93
C TYR A 16 -13.64 3.80 -11.89
N ASN A 17 -14.07 4.99 -12.37
CA ASN A 17 -15.25 5.18 -13.23
C ASN A 17 -16.57 4.59 -12.68
N GLY A 18 -16.66 4.31 -11.38
CA GLY A 18 -17.84 3.71 -10.77
C GLY A 18 -17.93 2.20 -10.94
N ASP A 19 -16.88 1.55 -11.43
CA ASP A 19 -16.81 0.09 -11.55
C ASP A 19 -16.99 -0.56 -10.16
N LYS A 20 -17.81 -1.61 -10.09
CA LYS A 20 -18.04 -2.35 -8.87
C LYS A 20 -17.02 -3.47 -8.76
N GLY A 21 -16.14 -3.38 -7.76
CA GLY A 21 -15.13 -4.38 -7.44
C GLY A 21 -15.32 -4.98 -6.05
N ASP A 22 -14.63 -6.09 -5.81
CA ASP A 22 -14.56 -6.74 -4.51
C ASP A 22 -13.34 -6.27 -3.73
N ALA A 23 -13.49 -6.16 -2.41
CA ALA A 23 -12.40 -5.87 -1.49
C ALA A 23 -12.50 -6.74 -0.24
N TYR A 24 -11.37 -7.14 0.31
CA TYR A 24 -11.33 -7.75 1.63
C TYR A 24 -11.32 -6.67 2.70
N TYR A 25 -12.28 -6.72 3.60
CA TYR A 25 -12.47 -5.75 4.67
C TYR A 25 -12.35 -6.43 6.02
N ALA A 26 -11.53 -5.89 6.91
CA ALA A 26 -11.39 -6.37 8.27
C ALA A 26 -11.42 -5.19 9.25
N ARG A 27 -12.07 -5.37 10.40
CA ARG A 27 -12.16 -4.34 11.44
C ARG A 27 -12.26 -4.95 12.83
N PRO A 28 -11.88 -4.23 13.89
CA PRO A 28 -12.18 -4.64 15.26
C PRO A 28 -13.68 -4.78 15.47
N THR A 29 -14.08 -5.67 16.38
CA THR A 29 -15.46 -5.70 16.90
C THR A 29 -15.74 -4.51 17.79
N GLY A 30 -17.03 -4.20 18.00
CA GLY A 30 -17.47 -3.09 18.84
C GLY A 30 -17.70 -1.80 18.07
N ASN A 31 -17.99 -0.73 18.82
CA ASN A 31 -18.47 0.54 18.27
C ASN A 31 -17.44 1.69 18.40
N ALA A 32 -16.22 1.39 18.81
CA ALA A 32 -15.17 2.39 18.89
C ALA A 32 -14.87 2.98 17.50
N LYS A 33 -14.66 4.30 17.46
CA LYS A 33 -14.24 4.98 16.25
C LYS A 33 -12.75 4.69 15.99
N VAL A 34 -12.44 4.22 14.80
CA VAL A 34 -11.08 3.81 14.41
C VAL A 34 -10.66 4.44 13.09
N GLY A 35 -9.36 4.62 12.91
CA GLY A 35 -8.79 5.02 11.63
C GLY A 35 -8.94 3.94 10.57
N GLY A 36 -9.12 4.34 9.31
CA GLY A 36 -9.16 3.45 8.17
C GLY A 36 -7.78 3.24 7.54
N VAL A 37 -7.52 2.08 6.95
CA VAL A 37 -6.30 1.81 6.18
C VAL A 37 -6.65 1.09 4.89
N VAL A 38 -6.27 1.67 3.75
CA VAL A 38 -6.30 0.98 2.45
C VAL A 38 -5.00 0.21 2.28
N VAL A 39 -5.09 -1.09 1.98
CA VAL A 39 -3.96 -1.99 1.75
C VAL A 39 -3.82 -2.26 0.27
N ILE A 40 -2.78 -1.73 -0.36
CA ILE A 40 -2.52 -1.96 -1.78
C ILE A 40 -1.64 -3.20 -1.93
N MET A 41 -2.17 -4.18 -2.64
CA MET A 41 -1.53 -5.47 -2.86
C MET A 41 -0.26 -5.36 -3.69
N HIS A 42 0.61 -6.35 -3.54
CA HIS A 42 1.79 -6.56 -4.37
C HIS A 42 1.46 -7.21 -5.73
N MET A 43 2.47 -7.35 -6.60
CA MET A 43 2.27 -7.89 -7.95
C MET A 43 1.67 -9.30 -8.01
N PRO A 44 1.97 -10.25 -7.10
CA PRO A 44 1.27 -11.55 -7.08
C PRO A 44 -0.24 -11.43 -6.95
N GLY A 45 -0.73 -10.32 -6.43
CA GLY A 45 -2.16 -10.06 -6.39
C GLY A 45 -2.76 -10.17 -5.00
N TRP A 46 -4.03 -10.56 -4.96
CA TRP A 46 -4.85 -10.62 -3.75
C TRP A 46 -4.70 -12.01 -3.09
N ASP A 47 -3.46 -12.29 -2.66
CA ASP A 47 -3.06 -13.56 -2.08
C ASP A 47 -3.32 -13.63 -0.55
N GLU A 48 -3.03 -14.78 0.03
CA GLU A 48 -3.21 -15.02 1.47
C GLU A 48 -2.42 -14.01 2.33
N TRP A 49 -1.20 -13.65 1.92
CA TRP A 49 -0.37 -12.72 2.68
C TRP A 49 -0.98 -11.31 2.76
N ILE A 50 -1.58 -10.82 1.67
CA ILE A 50 -2.31 -9.54 1.64
C ILE A 50 -3.56 -9.60 2.52
N ILE A 51 -4.29 -10.72 2.46
CA ILE A 51 -5.47 -10.97 3.31
C ILE A 51 -5.07 -10.97 4.80
N GLU A 52 -4.02 -11.70 5.17
CA GLU A 52 -3.51 -11.73 6.54
C GLU A 52 -2.95 -10.37 7.00
N THR A 53 -2.31 -9.62 6.11
CA THR A 53 -1.88 -8.25 6.37
C THR A 53 -3.05 -7.33 6.69
N THR A 54 -4.16 -7.48 5.97
CA THR A 54 -5.38 -6.71 6.24
C THR A 54 -5.97 -7.06 7.60
N ARG A 55 -6.01 -8.36 7.98
CA ARG A 55 -6.42 -8.80 9.32
C ARG A 55 -5.47 -8.31 10.42
N LYS A 56 -4.16 -8.31 10.16
CA LYS A 56 -3.15 -7.78 11.09
C LYS A 56 -3.43 -6.32 11.46
N LEU A 57 -3.76 -5.48 10.50
CA LEU A 57 -4.13 -4.09 10.76
C LEU A 57 -5.40 -3.99 11.64
N ALA A 58 -6.39 -4.85 11.39
CA ALA A 58 -7.61 -4.91 12.20
C ALA A 58 -7.31 -5.35 13.65
N HIS A 59 -6.41 -6.31 13.86
CA HIS A 59 -5.94 -6.70 15.20
C HIS A 59 -5.24 -5.56 15.94
N HIS A 60 -4.64 -4.62 15.20
CA HIS A 60 -4.00 -3.44 15.77
C HIS A 60 -4.93 -2.21 15.88
N GLY A 61 -6.24 -2.41 15.69
CA GLY A 61 -7.25 -1.40 15.97
C GLY A 61 -7.67 -0.53 14.80
N TYR A 62 -7.34 -0.89 13.56
CA TYR A 62 -7.73 -0.15 12.35
C TYR A 62 -8.85 -0.85 11.59
N ALA A 63 -9.67 -0.10 10.87
CA ALA A 63 -10.56 -0.66 9.85
C ALA A 63 -9.77 -0.75 8.52
N ALA A 64 -9.38 -1.94 8.11
CA ALA A 64 -8.52 -2.14 6.95
C ALA A 64 -9.29 -2.70 5.76
N ILE A 65 -9.01 -2.20 4.55
CA ILE A 65 -9.62 -2.67 3.30
C ILE A 65 -8.54 -2.89 2.23
N SER A 66 -8.56 -4.07 1.59
CA SER A 66 -7.70 -4.37 0.45
C SER A 66 -8.55 -4.58 -0.80
N PRO A 67 -8.50 -3.68 -1.80
CA PRO A 67 -9.20 -3.88 -3.06
C PRO A 67 -8.55 -5.00 -3.87
N HIS A 68 -9.37 -5.83 -4.51
CA HIS A 68 -8.92 -6.78 -5.52
C HIS A 68 -8.63 -6.04 -6.83
N LEU A 69 -7.46 -5.41 -6.97
CA LEU A 69 -7.15 -4.56 -8.12
C LEU A 69 -7.20 -5.24 -9.49
N TYR A 70 -7.24 -6.58 -9.52
CA TYR A 70 -7.30 -7.37 -10.75
C TYR A 70 -8.71 -7.86 -11.09
N PHE A 71 -9.75 -7.37 -10.42
CA PHE A 71 -11.13 -7.85 -10.64
C PHE A 71 -11.63 -7.65 -12.10
N ARG A 72 -11.04 -6.69 -12.82
CA ARG A 72 -11.35 -6.45 -14.25
C ARG A 72 -10.72 -7.47 -15.19
N GLU A 73 -9.76 -8.25 -14.71
CA GLU A 73 -9.06 -9.28 -15.49
C GLU A 73 -9.77 -10.65 -15.47
N GLY A 74 -10.97 -10.69 -14.90
CA GLY A 74 -11.78 -11.91 -14.78
C GLY A 74 -11.43 -12.75 -13.56
N THR A 75 -11.66 -14.07 -13.64
CA THR A 75 -11.44 -15.04 -12.57
C THR A 75 -10.13 -15.81 -12.75
N GLY A 76 -9.57 -16.31 -11.67
CA GLY A 76 -8.34 -17.11 -11.66
C GLY A 76 -7.66 -17.10 -10.29
N SER A 77 -6.62 -17.91 -10.15
CA SER A 77 -5.76 -17.81 -8.97
C SER A 77 -5.03 -16.47 -8.92
N PRO A 78 -4.60 -15.99 -7.75
CA PRO A 78 -3.79 -14.76 -7.67
C PRO A 78 -2.57 -14.78 -8.58
N ASP A 79 -1.88 -15.91 -8.69
CA ASP A 79 -0.69 -16.07 -9.55
C ASP A 79 -1.05 -15.95 -11.05
N ASP A 80 -2.15 -16.56 -11.50
CA ASP A 80 -2.60 -16.48 -12.89
C ASP A 80 -3.02 -15.06 -13.26
N LEU A 81 -3.77 -14.41 -12.38
CA LEU A 81 -4.18 -13.01 -12.55
C LEU A 81 -2.95 -12.09 -12.56
N GLY A 82 -2.03 -12.27 -11.61
CA GLY A 82 -0.79 -11.53 -11.55
C GLY A 82 0.09 -11.70 -12.79
N ALA A 83 0.17 -12.92 -13.34
CA ALA A 83 0.89 -13.19 -14.57
C ALA A 83 0.27 -12.49 -15.78
N ARG A 84 -1.07 -12.55 -15.93
CA ARG A 84 -1.81 -11.83 -17.00
C ARG A 84 -1.61 -10.32 -16.93
N VAL A 85 -1.78 -9.75 -15.74
CA VAL A 85 -1.59 -8.31 -15.51
C VAL A 85 -0.16 -7.88 -15.84
N ARG A 86 0.83 -8.68 -15.44
CA ARG A 86 2.25 -8.40 -15.74
C ARG A 86 2.50 -8.42 -17.25
N ALA A 87 2.02 -9.45 -17.94
CA ALA A 87 2.15 -9.56 -19.40
C ALA A 87 1.46 -8.40 -20.13
N ALA A 88 0.37 -7.87 -19.57
CA ALA A 88 -0.34 -6.72 -20.11
C ALA A 88 0.28 -5.36 -19.74
N GLY A 89 1.45 -5.32 -19.08
CA GLY A 89 2.14 -4.08 -18.68
C GLY A 89 1.64 -3.45 -17.37
N GLY A 90 0.91 -4.19 -16.55
CA GLY A 90 0.39 -3.76 -15.25
C GLY A 90 -1.03 -3.19 -15.30
N VAL A 91 -1.56 -2.80 -14.14
CA VAL A 91 -2.82 -2.05 -14.03
C VAL A 91 -2.54 -0.58 -14.34
N PRO A 92 -3.43 0.13 -15.07
CA PRO A 92 -3.28 1.56 -15.29
C PRO A 92 -3.25 2.36 -14.00
N ASP A 93 -2.36 3.35 -13.91
CA ASP A 93 -2.21 4.21 -12.74
C ASP A 93 -3.53 4.91 -12.35
N ASP A 94 -4.29 5.39 -13.33
CA ASP A 94 -5.60 6.03 -13.09
C ASP A 94 -6.60 5.06 -12.44
N THR A 95 -6.59 3.80 -12.89
CA THR A 95 -7.47 2.76 -12.36
C THR A 95 -7.13 2.47 -10.89
N VAL A 96 -5.84 2.27 -10.59
CA VAL A 96 -5.42 2.02 -9.20
C VAL A 96 -5.75 3.20 -8.29
N VAL A 97 -5.45 4.42 -8.73
CA VAL A 97 -5.74 5.63 -7.93
C VAL A 97 -7.24 5.77 -7.68
N GLY A 98 -8.08 5.52 -8.68
CA GLY A 98 -9.54 5.57 -8.53
C GLY A 98 -10.08 4.46 -7.61
N ASP A 99 -9.51 3.25 -7.67
CA ASP A 99 -9.89 2.15 -6.78
C ASP A 99 -9.49 2.45 -5.32
N VAL A 100 -8.31 3.04 -5.10
CA VAL A 100 -7.88 3.51 -3.77
C VAL A 100 -8.82 4.58 -3.24
N GLU A 101 -9.19 5.56 -4.06
CA GLU A 101 -10.16 6.60 -3.69
C GLU A 101 -11.52 6.00 -3.30
N GLY A 102 -11.99 5.02 -4.07
CA GLY A 102 -13.22 4.29 -3.76
C GLY A 102 -13.17 3.58 -2.41
N CYS A 103 -12.07 2.91 -2.10
CA CYS A 103 -11.85 2.29 -0.79
C CYS A 103 -11.77 3.31 0.34
N MET A 104 -11.15 4.49 0.12
CA MET A 104 -11.15 5.57 1.11
C MET A 104 -12.57 6.07 1.41
N LYS A 105 -13.40 6.23 0.37
CA LYS A 105 -14.82 6.60 0.52
C LYS A 105 -15.59 5.52 1.29
N TYR A 106 -15.36 4.25 0.97
CA TYR A 106 -15.97 3.12 1.69
C TYR A 106 -15.63 3.17 3.20
N LEU A 107 -14.34 3.30 3.55
CA LEU A 107 -13.89 3.37 4.95
C LEU A 107 -14.52 4.55 5.71
N ARG A 108 -14.58 5.72 5.09
CA ARG A 108 -15.17 6.91 5.72
C ARG A 108 -16.68 6.80 5.95
N ALA A 109 -17.37 6.06 5.10
CA ALA A 109 -18.80 5.83 5.24
C ALA A 109 -19.17 4.82 6.34
N GLN A 110 -18.19 4.09 6.89
CA GLN A 110 -18.46 3.09 7.92
C GLN A 110 -18.89 3.72 9.25
N PRO A 111 -19.86 3.13 9.96
CA PRO A 111 -20.35 3.66 11.24
C PRO A 111 -19.27 3.83 12.30
N ASN A 112 -18.21 3.00 12.26
CA ASN A 112 -17.07 3.03 13.18
C ASN A 112 -15.88 3.87 12.67
N SER A 113 -16.03 4.64 11.59
CA SER A 113 -14.97 5.49 11.08
C SER A 113 -14.75 6.72 11.98
N ASN A 114 -13.49 7.08 12.22
CA ASN A 114 -13.11 8.36 12.81
C ASN A 114 -12.84 9.45 11.74
N GLY A 115 -13.04 9.13 10.45
CA GLY A 115 -12.84 10.01 9.29
C GLY A 115 -11.42 10.03 8.72
N LYS A 116 -10.42 9.54 9.47
CA LYS A 116 -9.03 9.49 9.02
C LYS A 116 -8.74 8.22 8.23
N VAL A 117 -7.94 8.34 7.18
CA VAL A 117 -7.57 7.21 6.31
C VAL A 117 -6.08 7.26 5.94
N GLY A 118 -5.40 6.16 6.22
CA GLY A 118 -4.04 5.88 5.72
C GLY A 118 -4.05 4.92 4.53
N VAL A 119 -2.94 4.88 3.83
CA VAL A 119 -2.69 3.94 2.73
C VAL A 119 -1.35 3.24 2.98
N ILE A 120 -1.33 1.93 2.88
CA ILE A 120 -0.12 1.12 2.92
C ILE A 120 -0.06 0.25 1.67
N GLY A 121 1.12 0.10 1.08
CA GLY A 121 1.30 -0.79 -0.05
C GLY A 121 2.66 -1.44 -0.07
N PHE A 122 2.76 -2.56 -0.80
CA PHE A 122 3.93 -3.42 -0.83
C PHE A 122 4.38 -3.65 -2.27
N CYS A 123 5.68 -3.57 -2.56
CA CYS A 123 6.20 -3.77 -3.92
C CYS A 123 5.54 -2.80 -4.92
N SER A 124 4.85 -3.31 -5.93
CA SER A 124 4.03 -2.47 -6.84
C SER A 124 2.99 -1.64 -6.07
N GLY A 125 2.44 -2.17 -4.98
CA GLY A 125 1.54 -1.43 -4.09
C GLY A 125 2.22 -0.29 -3.35
N GLY A 126 3.50 -0.42 -3.01
CA GLY A 126 4.31 0.67 -2.44
C GLY A 126 4.43 1.84 -3.42
N ARG A 127 4.77 1.54 -4.69
CA ARG A 127 4.74 2.53 -5.76
C ARG A 127 3.38 3.22 -5.88
N HIS A 128 2.31 2.43 -5.85
CA HIS A 128 0.96 2.98 -5.96
C HIS A 128 0.56 3.80 -4.73
N THR A 129 1.07 3.47 -3.54
CA THR A 129 0.90 4.29 -2.33
C THR A 129 1.54 5.66 -2.49
N TYR A 130 2.77 5.71 -3.00
CA TYR A 130 3.44 6.98 -3.32
C TYR A 130 2.65 7.79 -4.34
N LEU A 131 2.22 7.14 -5.43
CA LEU A 131 1.42 7.77 -6.49
C LEU A 131 0.08 8.30 -5.97
N ALA A 132 -0.64 7.50 -5.17
CA ALA A 132 -1.90 7.91 -4.53
C ALA A 132 -1.69 9.14 -3.64
N GLY A 133 -0.59 9.18 -2.88
CA GLY A 133 -0.21 10.34 -2.07
C GLY A 133 0.03 11.61 -2.87
N CYS A 134 0.50 11.47 -4.12
CA CYS A 134 0.68 12.61 -5.03
C CYS A 134 -0.62 13.03 -5.74
N ARG A 135 -1.58 12.13 -5.92
CA ARG A 135 -2.75 12.38 -6.77
C ARG A 135 -4.06 12.56 -6.01
N LEU A 136 -4.19 11.94 -4.84
CA LEU A 136 -5.40 12.03 -4.03
C LEU A 136 -5.26 13.06 -2.90
N LYS A 137 -6.39 13.59 -2.47
CA LYS A 137 -6.49 14.48 -1.30
C LYS A 137 -7.12 13.74 -0.12
N GLY A 138 -6.81 14.21 1.08
CA GLY A 138 -7.42 13.68 2.29
C GLY A 138 -6.85 12.33 2.74
N ILE A 139 -5.68 11.93 2.29
CA ILE A 139 -4.92 10.86 2.90
C ILE A 139 -4.21 11.44 4.13
N ASP A 140 -4.32 10.76 5.28
CA ASP A 140 -3.74 11.21 6.54
C ASP A 140 -2.37 10.59 6.82
N ALA A 141 -2.05 9.44 6.20
CA ALA A 141 -0.76 8.76 6.34
C ALA A 141 -0.49 7.84 5.15
N LEU A 142 0.76 7.80 4.69
CA LEU A 142 1.23 6.92 3.61
C LEU A 142 2.33 6.00 4.14
N VAL A 143 2.27 4.72 3.81
CA VAL A 143 3.33 3.76 4.11
C VAL A 143 3.75 3.04 2.84
N ASP A 144 4.93 3.35 2.35
CA ASP A 144 5.56 2.71 1.20
C ASP A 144 6.53 1.61 1.67
N CYS A 145 6.16 0.36 1.42
CA CYS A 145 7.01 -0.77 1.70
C CYS A 145 7.68 -1.23 0.40
N TRP A 146 8.96 -0.89 0.25
CA TRP A 146 9.81 -1.25 -0.92
C TRP A 146 9.13 -1.03 -2.28
N GLY A 147 8.51 0.13 -2.47
CA GLY A 147 7.88 0.51 -3.72
C GLY A 147 8.88 0.71 -4.84
N GLY A 148 8.98 -0.26 -5.74
CA GLY A 148 9.82 -0.14 -6.94
C GLY A 148 9.21 0.80 -7.98
N ASN A 149 10.05 1.35 -8.86
CA ASN A 149 9.62 2.26 -9.93
C ASN A 149 8.90 3.54 -9.46
N VAL A 150 9.15 4.00 -8.25
CA VAL A 150 8.89 5.40 -7.87
C VAL A 150 9.81 6.31 -8.66
N VAL A 151 11.09 5.92 -8.76
CA VAL A 151 12.08 6.47 -9.68
C VAL A 151 12.15 5.57 -10.90
N VAL A 152 12.15 6.15 -12.10
CA VAL A 152 12.27 5.42 -13.38
C VAL A 152 13.55 5.87 -14.07
N ASP A 153 14.51 4.95 -14.19
CA ASP A 153 15.84 5.22 -14.78
C ASP A 153 15.79 5.16 -16.31
N ASP A 154 15.07 4.19 -16.85
CA ASP A 154 14.88 4.06 -18.29
C ASP A 154 13.49 4.61 -18.68
N PRO A 155 13.40 5.73 -19.42
CA PRO A 155 12.12 6.26 -19.89
C PRO A 155 11.26 5.26 -20.68
N LYS A 156 11.87 4.20 -21.27
CA LYS A 156 11.16 3.13 -21.94
C LYS A 156 10.33 2.25 -21.01
N ALA A 157 10.60 2.29 -19.70
CA ALA A 157 9.77 1.62 -18.70
C ALA A 157 8.42 2.34 -18.47
N LEU A 158 8.29 3.60 -18.90
CA LEU A 158 7.01 4.32 -18.96
C LEU A 158 6.20 3.83 -20.15
N ASN A 159 4.89 3.77 -19.99
CA ASN A 159 3.95 3.33 -21.02
C ASN A 159 2.59 4.01 -20.82
N ALA A 160 1.63 3.74 -21.73
CA ALA A 160 0.30 4.35 -21.66
C ALA A 160 -0.45 4.06 -20.34
N LYS A 161 -0.17 2.95 -19.66
CA LYS A 161 -0.75 2.63 -18.35
C LYS A 161 -0.04 3.33 -17.19
N ARG A 162 1.25 3.64 -17.35
CA ARG A 162 2.13 4.26 -16.35
C ARG A 162 2.94 5.37 -17.01
N PRO A 163 2.28 6.50 -17.35
CA PRO A 163 2.87 7.52 -18.21
C PRO A 163 3.89 8.43 -17.51
N VAL A 164 3.90 8.43 -16.16
CA VAL A 164 4.75 9.35 -15.37
C VAL A 164 5.41 8.58 -14.22
N ALA A 165 6.67 8.88 -13.95
CA ALA A 165 7.33 8.39 -12.75
C ALA A 165 6.72 9.08 -11.50
N PRO A 166 6.30 8.35 -10.47
CA PRO A 166 5.71 8.97 -9.28
C PRO A 166 6.56 10.04 -8.61
N ILE A 167 7.88 9.94 -8.68
CA ILE A 167 8.81 10.94 -8.13
C ILE A 167 8.60 12.34 -8.76
N ASP A 168 8.22 12.42 -10.04
CA ASP A 168 7.99 13.68 -10.74
C ASP A 168 6.74 14.43 -10.25
N LEU A 169 5.90 13.76 -9.45
CA LEU A 169 4.69 14.31 -8.86
C LEU A 169 4.84 14.60 -7.36
N THR A 170 6.04 14.48 -6.79
CA THR A 170 6.30 14.62 -5.34
C THR A 170 5.87 15.99 -4.81
N ASP A 171 5.90 17.03 -5.62
CA ASP A 171 5.45 18.39 -5.26
C ASP A 171 3.98 18.41 -4.78
N LYS A 172 3.14 17.52 -5.29
CA LYS A 172 1.70 17.41 -4.99
C LYS A 172 1.39 16.63 -3.70
N MET A 173 2.35 15.87 -3.17
CA MET A 173 2.16 15.10 -1.95
C MET A 173 1.96 16.01 -0.74
N THR A 174 0.89 15.76 0.03
CA THR A 174 0.58 16.54 1.24
C THR A 174 0.58 15.69 2.51
N ALA A 175 0.34 14.39 2.38
CA ALA A 175 0.33 13.46 3.50
C ALA A 175 1.76 13.09 3.94
N PRO A 176 2.00 12.85 5.23
CA PRO A 176 3.26 12.30 5.70
C PRO A 176 3.49 10.89 5.15
N LEU A 177 4.76 10.57 4.83
CA LEU A 177 5.18 9.30 4.23
C LEU A 177 6.16 8.57 5.15
N LEU A 178 5.83 7.32 5.49
CA LEU A 178 6.79 6.35 6.03
C LEU A 178 7.27 5.45 4.89
N GLY A 179 8.59 5.33 4.71
CA GLY A 179 9.21 4.42 3.76
C GLY A 179 10.02 3.33 4.47
N LEU A 180 9.84 2.08 4.04
CA LEU A 180 10.54 0.92 4.60
C LEU A 180 11.23 0.16 3.46
N PHE A 181 12.57 0.14 3.45
CA PHE A 181 13.35 -0.38 2.34
C PHE A 181 14.46 -1.31 2.82
N GLY A 182 14.71 -2.37 2.05
CA GLY A 182 15.89 -3.22 2.24
C GLY A 182 17.07 -2.67 1.46
N ASN A 183 18.29 -2.67 2.06
CA ASN A 183 19.49 -2.19 1.39
C ASN A 183 20.01 -3.16 0.33
N ASP A 184 19.58 -4.44 0.38
CA ASP A 184 19.93 -5.48 -0.61
C ASP A 184 18.86 -5.61 -1.71
N ASP A 185 17.88 -4.68 -1.77
CA ASP A 185 16.86 -4.67 -2.82
C ASP A 185 17.42 -4.09 -4.13
N GLU A 186 17.07 -4.70 -5.24
CA GLU A 186 17.45 -4.24 -6.58
C GLU A 186 16.42 -3.28 -7.19
N ASN A 187 15.17 -3.31 -6.69
CA ASN A 187 14.10 -2.43 -7.16
C ASN A 187 13.01 -2.20 -6.08
N PRO A 188 13.10 -1.08 -5.32
CA PRO A 188 14.04 0.02 -5.50
C PRO A 188 15.43 -0.32 -4.95
N ASN A 189 16.47 -0.01 -5.69
CA ASN A 189 17.84 -0.09 -5.19
C ASN A 189 18.16 1.14 -4.29
N ALA A 190 19.29 1.06 -3.59
CA ALA A 190 19.70 2.11 -2.64
C ALA A 190 19.81 3.51 -3.28
N ASP A 191 20.24 3.62 -4.53
CA ASP A 191 20.30 4.89 -5.24
C ASP A 191 18.92 5.48 -5.53
N GLN A 192 17.97 4.65 -5.98
CA GLN A 192 16.58 5.07 -6.21
C GLN A 192 15.92 5.55 -4.91
N VAL A 193 16.17 4.86 -3.78
CA VAL A 193 15.69 5.30 -2.46
C VAL A 193 16.33 6.62 -2.06
N ASN A 194 17.66 6.82 -2.29
CA ASN A 194 18.35 8.07 -2.03
C ASN A 194 17.76 9.24 -2.83
N ARG A 195 17.47 9.03 -4.11
CA ARG A 195 16.86 10.05 -4.97
C ARG A 195 15.44 10.39 -4.54
N THR A 196 14.65 9.41 -4.12
CA THR A 196 13.31 9.64 -3.57
C THR A 196 13.39 10.47 -2.30
N GLU A 197 14.29 10.12 -1.38
CA GLU A 197 14.50 10.87 -0.14
C GLU A 197 14.98 12.32 -0.40
N ALA A 198 15.91 12.49 -1.34
CA ALA A 198 16.38 13.81 -1.74
C ALA A 198 15.28 14.70 -2.33
N ALA A 199 14.37 14.12 -3.15
CA ALA A 199 13.24 14.83 -3.70
C ALA A 199 12.25 15.28 -2.60
N LEU A 200 11.91 14.40 -1.67
CA LEU A 200 11.04 14.71 -0.52
C LEU A 200 11.65 15.82 0.34
N LYS A 201 12.94 15.72 0.66
CA LYS A 201 13.67 16.73 1.43
C LYS A 201 13.72 18.09 0.71
N LYS A 202 14.06 18.10 -0.58
CA LYS A 202 14.11 19.32 -1.41
C LYS A 202 12.78 20.05 -1.45
N LEU A 203 11.66 19.31 -1.46
CA LEU A 203 10.30 19.84 -1.53
C LEU A 203 9.66 20.06 -0.16
N GLY A 204 10.42 19.91 0.94
CA GLY A 204 9.93 20.12 2.31
C GLY A 204 8.81 19.19 2.72
N LYS A 205 8.77 17.96 2.19
CA LYS A 205 7.74 16.98 2.53
C LYS A 205 8.01 16.35 3.89
N THR A 206 6.94 15.98 4.60
CA THR A 206 7.06 15.23 5.85
C THR A 206 7.25 13.77 5.53
N TYR A 207 8.38 13.21 5.89
CA TYR A 207 8.69 11.80 5.66
C TYR A 207 9.57 11.20 6.76
N GLU A 208 9.58 9.87 6.84
CA GLU A 208 10.42 9.06 7.70
C GLU A 208 10.84 7.81 6.91
N PHE A 209 12.14 7.60 6.66
CA PHE A 209 12.66 6.43 5.94
C PHE A 209 13.48 5.55 6.86
N HIS A 210 13.23 4.25 6.80
CA HIS A 210 14.01 3.21 7.46
C HIS A 210 14.58 2.26 6.44
N ARG A 211 15.85 1.94 6.62
CA ARG A 211 16.61 1.06 5.73
C ARG A 211 17.17 -0.09 6.53
N TYR A 212 17.09 -1.28 5.97
CA TYR A 212 17.43 -2.53 6.64
C TYR A 212 18.54 -3.26 5.91
N ASP A 213 19.71 -3.38 6.55
CA ASP A 213 20.82 -4.18 6.05
C ASP A 213 20.46 -5.67 6.07
N GLY A 214 20.93 -6.43 5.08
CA GLY A 214 20.64 -7.85 4.93
C GLY A 214 19.20 -8.16 4.52
N ALA A 215 18.41 -7.14 4.20
CA ALA A 215 17.04 -7.28 3.71
C ALA A 215 16.96 -6.87 2.24
N GLY A 216 16.36 -7.72 1.43
CA GLY A 216 16.04 -7.46 0.03
C GLY A 216 14.54 -7.24 -0.16
N HIS A 217 14.09 -7.42 -1.40
CA HIS A 217 12.69 -7.24 -1.77
C HIS A 217 11.75 -8.17 -0.99
N ALA A 218 10.60 -7.66 -0.55
CA ALA A 218 9.55 -8.44 0.14
C ALA A 218 9.96 -9.02 1.52
N PHE A 219 10.87 -8.40 2.24
CA PHE A 219 11.41 -8.93 3.50
C PHE A 219 10.37 -9.05 4.64
N PHE A 220 9.17 -8.48 4.54
CA PHE A 220 8.06 -8.72 5.48
C PHE A 220 7.26 -9.98 5.17
N ASN A 221 7.39 -10.53 3.95
CA ASN A 221 6.51 -11.58 3.49
C ASN A 221 7.00 -12.96 3.99
N TYR A 222 6.44 -13.43 5.10
CA TYR A 222 6.75 -14.73 5.70
C TYR A 222 6.37 -15.92 4.79
N GLY A 223 5.47 -15.74 3.83
CA GLY A 223 5.14 -16.74 2.80
C GLY A 223 6.25 -16.95 1.77
N ARG A 224 7.27 -16.09 1.75
CA ARG A 224 8.44 -16.16 0.88
C ARG A 224 9.71 -16.35 1.69
N ALA A 225 9.92 -17.56 2.20
CA ALA A 225 11.02 -17.90 3.10
C ALA A 225 12.41 -17.37 2.67
N PRO A 226 12.82 -17.39 1.39
CA PRO A 226 14.11 -16.84 0.97
C PRO A 226 14.23 -15.32 1.16
N ALA A 227 13.12 -14.58 1.06
CA ALA A 227 13.08 -13.13 1.18
C ALA A 227 12.84 -12.65 2.62
N TYR A 228 12.13 -13.44 3.42
CA TYR A 228 11.69 -13.05 4.76
C TYR A 228 12.86 -12.81 5.71
N ARG A 229 12.81 -11.68 6.42
CA ARG A 229 13.78 -11.30 7.47
C ARG A 229 13.02 -10.96 8.74
N GLY A 230 12.94 -11.91 9.65
CA GLY A 230 12.06 -11.86 10.84
C GLY A 230 12.29 -10.64 11.71
N ASP A 231 13.53 -10.33 12.06
CA ASP A 231 13.87 -9.21 12.93
C ASP A 231 13.56 -7.86 12.26
N GLN A 232 13.96 -7.69 10.99
CA GLN A 232 13.67 -6.49 10.20
C GLN A 232 12.16 -6.30 9.97
N ALA A 233 11.44 -7.39 9.72
CA ALA A 233 10.00 -7.37 9.56
C ALA A 233 9.29 -6.96 10.88
N ALA A 234 9.73 -7.52 12.01
CA ALA A 234 9.17 -7.19 13.32
C ALA A 234 9.40 -5.72 13.69
N ASP A 235 10.61 -5.19 13.44
CA ASP A 235 10.92 -3.78 13.66
C ASP A 235 10.12 -2.88 12.71
N GLY A 236 10.04 -3.22 11.43
CA GLY A 236 9.27 -2.46 10.44
C GLY A 236 7.79 -2.38 10.80
N TRP A 237 7.17 -3.47 11.24
CA TRP A 237 5.79 -3.44 11.72
C TRP A 237 5.59 -2.56 12.94
N LYS A 238 6.54 -2.53 13.89
CA LYS A 238 6.48 -1.58 15.03
C LYS A 238 6.44 -0.13 14.54
N LYS A 239 7.26 0.19 13.53
CA LYS A 239 7.28 1.54 12.92
C LYS A 239 5.98 1.86 12.21
N VAL A 240 5.43 0.93 11.42
CA VAL A 240 4.12 1.08 10.76
C VAL A 240 3.03 1.41 11.78
N PHE A 241 2.93 0.62 12.85
CA PHE A 241 1.88 0.86 13.86
C PHE A 241 2.10 2.14 14.66
N ALA A 242 3.34 2.50 14.99
CA ALA A 242 3.64 3.78 15.63
C ALA A 242 3.26 4.97 14.75
N PHE A 243 3.57 4.88 13.45
CA PHE A 243 3.24 5.89 12.47
C PHE A 243 1.71 6.05 12.28
N PHE A 244 0.99 4.95 12.10
CA PHE A 244 -0.46 4.98 11.99
C PHE A 244 -1.12 5.47 13.29
N LYS A 245 -0.64 5.08 14.45
CA LYS A 245 -1.14 5.60 15.73
C LYS A 245 -0.98 7.12 15.84
N LYS A 246 0.14 7.66 15.39
CA LYS A 246 0.41 9.11 15.40
C LYS A 246 -0.55 9.87 14.48
N HIS A 247 -0.90 9.33 13.33
CA HIS A 247 -1.63 10.07 12.30
C HIS A 247 -3.12 9.70 12.21
N LEU A 248 -3.48 8.45 12.54
CA LEU A 248 -4.86 7.97 12.42
C LEU A 248 -5.59 7.85 13.76
N GLY A 249 -4.89 7.81 14.87
CA GLY A 249 -5.45 7.67 16.22
C GLY A 249 -5.45 6.28 16.77
#